data_e68e8cfe61e8e784b9a1d263e46147d2
#
_entry.id   e68e8cfe61e8e784b9a1d263e46147d2
#
_cell.length_a   1.000
_cell.length_b   1.000
_cell.length_c   1.000
_cell.angle_alpha   90.00
_cell.angle_beta   90.00
_cell.angle_gamma   90.00
#
_symmetry.space_group_name_H-M   'P 1'
#
loop_
_entity.id
_entity.type
_entity.pdbx_description
1 polymer ?
#
loop_
_entity_poly.entity_id
_entity_poly.type
_entity_poly.pdbx_seq_one_letter_code
_entity_poly.pdbx_strand_id
1 'polypeptide(L)'
;MIEFAMLAPIFFMLIMGLVEFVLYQYKAYALNHIVYEATRNLQTGEVQDAANMRQKFDELCEESAGALMDCNAIQWDVRNYDALNEIEFPEVEYDDGLPSNFIFDPGGPNQFSVVRAAIQHQFVTPFMDRLFRMGPDQPAIVNSFCIVKNEPWT
;
A
#
# COMPACT_ATOMS: atom_id res chain seq x y z
N MET A 1 25.79 17.24 35.13
CA MET A 1 24.46 16.60 35.26
C MET A 1 23.36 17.36 34.52
N ILE A 2 23.32 18.70 34.61
CA ILE A 2 22.31 19.52 33.88
C ILE A 2 22.46 19.39 32.35
N GLU A 3 23.66 19.33 31.83
CA GLU A 3 23.95 19.19 30.40
C GLU A 3 23.36 17.89 29.82
N PHE A 4 23.49 16.78 30.54
CA PHE A 4 22.89 15.51 30.13
C PHE A 4 21.35 15.57 30.15
N ALA A 5 20.76 16.23 31.14
CA ALA A 5 19.31 16.38 31.24
C ALA A 5 18.71 17.21 30.07
N MET A 6 19.48 18.13 29.48
CA MET A 6 19.05 18.91 28.32
C MET A 6 19.22 18.14 26.99
N LEU A 7 20.24 17.28 26.89
CA LEU A 7 20.51 16.51 25.66
C LEU A 7 19.68 15.21 25.56
N ALA A 8 19.36 14.59 26.70
CA ALA A 8 18.66 13.32 26.74
C ALA A 8 17.29 13.33 25.99
N PRO A 9 16.41 14.33 26.16
CA PRO A 9 15.13 14.35 25.43
C PRO A 9 15.31 14.39 23.91
N ILE A 10 16.28 15.19 23.43
CA ILE A 10 16.56 15.30 21.98
C ILE A 10 17.09 13.97 21.46
N PHE A 11 17.98 13.33 22.19
CA PHE A 11 18.54 12.02 21.85
C PHE A 11 17.46 10.93 21.77
N PHE A 12 16.56 10.85 22.75
CA PHE A 12 15.46 9.89 22.75
C PHE A 12 14.47 10.17 21.61
N MET A 13 14.16 11.43 21.33
CA MET A 13 13.30 11.81 20.20
C MET A 13 13.90 11.35 18.86
N LEU A 14 15.22 11.47 18.70
CA LEU A 14 15.91 11.01 17.50
C LEU A 14 15.86 9.48 17.38
N ILE A 15 16.09 8.73 18.47
CA ILE A 15 16.00 7.27 18.46
C ILE A 15 14.57 6.83 18.12
N MET A 16 13.56 7.42 18.76
CA MET A 16 12.16 7.10 18.48
C MET A 16 11.82 7.37 17.00
N GLY A 17 12.27 8.49 16.45
CA GLY A 17 12.07 8.80 15.02
C GLY A 17 12.74 7.78 14.09
N LEU A 18 13.93 7.28 14.44
CA LEU A 18 14.59 6.21 13.67
C LEU A 18 13.80 4.90 13.72
N VAL A 19 13.30 4.51 14.89
CA VAL A 19 12.47 3.31 15.03
C VAL A 19 11.19 3.43 14.20
N GLU A 20 10.50 4.56 14.24
CA GLU A 20 9.31 4.80 13.43
C GLU A 20 9.61 4.79 11.93
N PHE A 21 10.73 5.36 11.50
CA PHE A 21 11.15 5.31 10.12
C PHE A 21 11.38 3.86 9.64
N VAL A 22 12.00 3.02 10.48
CA VAL A 22 12.18 1.59 10.17
C VAL A 22 10.83 0.88 10.04
N LEU A 23 9.88 1.16 10.93
CA LEU A 23 8.52 0.59 10.85
C LEU A 23 7.76 1.04 9.59
N TYR A 24 7.92 2.30 9.19
CA TYR A 24 7.38 2.83 7.95
C TYR A 24 7.97 2.09 6.74
N GLN A 25 9.30 1.92 6.69
CA GLN A 25 9.97 1.20 5.61
C GLN A 25 9.58 -0.29 5.58
N TYR A 26 9.41 -0.91 6.75
CA TYR A 26 8.90 -2.28 6.83
C TYR A 26 7.51 -2.40 6.20
N LYS A 27 6.58 -1.49 6.52
CA LYS A 27 5.23 -1.47 5.91
C LYS A 27 5.31 -1.28 4.40
N ALA A 28 6.17 -0.38 3.91
CA ALA A 28 6.36 -0.17 2.48
C ALA A 28 6.88 -1.43 1.77
N TYR A 29 7.85 -2.11 2.36
CA TYR A 29 8.38 -3.37 1.83
C TYR A 29 7.32 -4.48 1.83
N ALA A 30 6.60 -4.65 2.93
CA ALA A 30 5.54 -5.65 3.04
C ALA A 30 4.41 -5.38 2.03
N LEU A 31 3.97 -4.12 1.89
CA LEU A 31 2.96 -3.74 0.90
C LEU A 31 3.41 -4.05 -0.54
N ASN A 32 4.67 -3.76 -0.88
CA ASN A 32 5.22 -4.09 -2.19
C ASN A 32 5.19 -5.61 -2.44
N HIS A 33 5.53 -6.41 -1.45
CA HIS A 33 5.51 -7.87 -1.57
C HIS A 33 4.08 -8.38 -1.78
N ILE A 34 3.12 -7.88 -0.99
CA ILE A 34 1.70 -8.26 -1.10
C ILE A 34 1.15 -7.89 -2.48
N VAL A 35 1.43 -6.68 -2.97
CA VAL A 35 1.00 -6.24 -4.32
C VAL A 35 1.60 -7.12 -5.40
N TYR A 36 2.86 -7.52 -5.26
CA TYR A 36 3.51 -8.42 -6.21
C TYR A 36 2.84 -9.81 -6.24
N GLU A 37 2.58 -10.42 -5.08
CA GLU A 37 1.89 -11.71 -4.98
C GLU A 37 0.45 -11.64 -5.51
N ALA A 38 -0.30 -10.59 -5.15
CA ALA A 38 -1.64 -10.36 -5.66
C ALA A 38 -1.65 -10.21 -7.19
N THR A 39 -0.68 -9.48 -7.74
CA THR A 39 -0.53 -9.29 -9.18
C THR A 39 -0.19 -10.60 -9.90
N ARG A 40 0.64 -11.45 -9.31
CA ARG A 40 0.96 -12.76 -9.85
C ARG A 40 -0.27 -13.68 -9.93
N ASN A 41 -1.07 -13.72 -8.88
CA ASN A 41 -2.32 -14.51 -8.86
C ASN A 41 -3.35 -13.95 -9.86
N LEU A 42 -3.35 -12.63 -10.09
CA LEU A 42 -4.16 -12.01 -11.13
C LEU A 42 -3.69 -12.41 -12.53
N GLN A 43 -2.37 -12.46 -12.76
CA GLN A 43 -1.76 -12.84 -14.03
C GLN A 43 -2.14 -14.27 -14.44
N THR A 44 -2.17 -15.21 -13.50
CA THR A 44 -2.47 -16.63 -13.76
C THR A 44 -3.96 -16.93 -13.86
N GLY A 45 -4.85 -15.99 -13.56
CA GLY A 45 -6.30 -16.17 -13.60
C GLY A 45 -6.91 -16.74 -12.32
N GLU A 46 -6.11 -17.01 -11.29
CA GLU A 46 -6.59 -17.59 -10.02
C GLU A 46 -7.57 -16.67 -9.28
N VAL A 47 -7.42 -15.37 -9.45
CA VAL A 47 -8.31 -14.36 -8.84
C VAL A 47 -9.67 -14.35 -9.55
N GLN A 48 -9.69 -14.48 -10.87
CA GLN A 48 -10.92 -14.47 -11.68
C GLN A 48 -11.79 -15.71 -11.43
N ASP A 49 -11.17 -16.84 -11.10
CA ASP A 49 -11.86 -18.08 -10.74
C ASP A 49 -12.46 -18.06 -9.33
N ALA A 50 -12.02 -17.11 -8.49
CA ALA A 50 -12.53 -16.99 -7.13
C ALA A 50 -13.97 -16.45 -7.11
N ALA A 51 -14.82 -17.03 -6.24
CA ALA A 51 -16.20 -16.57 -6.06
C ALA A 51 -16.30 -15.11 -5.58
N ASN A 52 -15.27 -14.62 -4.88
CA ASN A 52 -15.11 -13.23 -4.45
C ASN A 52 -13.65 -12.82 -4.66
N MET A 53 -13.40 -12.12 -5.76
CA MET A 53 -12.06 -11.71 -6.16
C MET A 53 -11.37 -10.80 -5.12
N ARG A 54 -12.13 -9.89 -4.52
CA ARG A 54 -11.59 -8.99 -3.48
C ARG A 54 -11.17 -9.75 -2.23
N GLN A 55 -11.99 -10.71 -1.80
CA GLN A 55 -11.67 -11.56 -0.65
C GLN A 55 -10.37 -12.35 -0.88
N LYS A 56 -10.11 -12.78 -2.13
CA LYS A 56 -8.86 -13.47 -2.47
C LYS A 56 -7.64 -12.58 -2.27
N PHE A 57 -7.72 -11.28 -2.58
CA PHE A 57 -6.66 -10.32 -2.31
C PHE A 57 -6.42 -10.13 -0.81
N ASP A 58 -7.49 -10.10 -0.01
CA ASP A 58 -7.39 -9.99 1.44
C ASP A 58 -6.76 -11.26 2.06
N GLU A 59 -7.11 -12.45 1.57
CA GLU A 59 -6.49 -13.72 1.96
C GLU A 59 -4.99 -13.77 1.62
N LEU A 60 -4.60 -13.34 0.41
CA LEU A 60 -3.19 -13.24 -0.01
C LEU A 60 -2.41 -12.25 0.86
N CYS A 61 -3.07 -11.17 1.28
CA CYS A 61 -2.48 -10.25 2.22
C CYS A 61 -2.22 -10.94 3.57
N GLU A 62 -3.20 -11.64 4.13
CA GLU A 62 -3.06 -12.33 5.43
C GLU A 62 -1.96 -13.39 5.41
N GLU A 63 -1.78 -14.10 4.28
CA GLU A 63 -0.70 -15.07 4.11
C GLU A 63 0.68 -14.42 4.02
N SER A 64 0.77 -13.25 3.38
CA SER A 64 2.03 -12.58 3.08
C SER A 64 2.38 -11.48 4.08
N ALA A 65 1.40 -10.96 4.80
CA ALA A 65 1.58 -9.90 5.76
C ALA A 65 2.16 -10.43 7.07
N GLY A 66 3.26 -9.86 7.51
CA GLY A 66 3.72 -10.08 8.87
C GLY A 66 2.76 -9.48 9.91
N ALA A 67 2.99 -9.79 11.18
CA ALA A 67 2.16 -9.37 12.32
C ALA A 67 1.94 -7.86 12.50
N LEU A 68 2.67 -7.02 11.75
CA LEU A 68 2.62 -5.55 11.83
C LEU A 68 1.78 -4.89 10.73
N MET A 69 1.14 -5.68 9.86
CA MET A 69 0.31 -5.18 8.77
C MET A 69 -1.16 -5.57 9.01
N ASP A 70 -2.04 -4.58 8.96
CA ASP A 70 -3.49 -4.79 8.99
C ASP A 70 -4.01 -4.84 7.55
N CYS A 71 -4.36 -6.03 7.08
CA CYS A 71 -4.87 -6.25 5.72
C CYS A 71 -6.21 -5.58 5.48
N ASN A 72 -7.04 -5.43 6.50
CA ASN A 72 -8.34 -4.75 6.37
C ASN A 72 -8.19 -3.24 6.13
N ALA A 73 -7.04 -2.67 6.48
CA ALA A 73 -6.75 -1.25 6.25
C ALA A 73 -6.21 -0.97 4.84
N ILE A 74 -5.90 -2.00 4.04
CA ILE A 74 -5.41 -1.84 2.68
C ILE A 74 -6.56 -1.48 1.75
N GLN A 75 -6.38 -0.39 1.01
CA GLN A 75 -7.26 -0.01 -0.08
C GLN A 75 -6.67 -0.48 -1.41
N TRP A 76 -7.45 -1.25 -2.16
CA TRP A 76 -7.07 -1.81 -3.44
C TRP A 76 -7.67 -1.03 -4.60
N ASP A 77 -6.85 -0.68 -5.58
CA ASP A 77 -7.26 -0.15 -6.89
C ASP A 77 -6.72 -1.08 -7.97
N VAL A 78 -7.62 -1.75 -8.64
CA VAL A 78 -7.31 -2.70 -9.72
C VAL A 78 -8.02 -2.21 -10.97
N ARG A 79 -7.27 -1.96 -12.03
CA ARG A 79 -7.78 -1.47 -13.31
C ARG A 79 -7.22 -2.31 -14.43
N ASN A 80 -8.04 -2.50 -15.47
CA ASN A 80 -7.61 -3.21 -16.67
C ASN A 80 -7.60 -2.28 -17.90
N TYR A 81 -6.76 -2.63 -18.86
CA TYR A 81 -6.57 -1.90 -20.11
C TYR A 81 -6.31 -2.89 -21.25
N ASP A 82 -6.81 -2.60 -22.43
CA ASP A 82 -6.59 -3.47 -23.60
C ASP A 82 -5.19 -3.28 -24.20
N ALA A 83 -4.63 -2.08 -24.07
CA ALA A 83 -3.32 -1.75 -24.63
C ALA A 83 -2.44 -0.98 -23.62
N LEU A 84 -1.13 -1.18 -23.72
CA LEU A 84 -0.15 -0.55 -22.83
C LEU A 84 -0.16 1.00 -22.92
N ASN A 85 -0.47 1.55 -24.08
CA ASN A 85 -0.56 2.99 -24.31
C ASN A 85 -1.84 3.63 -23.76
N GLU A 86 -2.78 2.83 -23.26
CA GLU A 86 -4.02 3.30 -22.66
C GLU A 86 -3.93 3.35 -21.13
N ILE A 87 -2.82 2.89 -20.57
CA ILE A 87 -2.63 2.89 -19.12
C ILE A 87 -2.56 4.32 -18.61
N GLU A 88 -3.56 4.68 -17.81
CA GLU A 88 -3.63 5.95 -17.11
C GLU A 88 -3.47 5.72 -15.60
N PHE A 89 -2.71 6.61 -14.96
CA PHE A 89 -2.58 6.69 -13.51
C PHE A 89 -3.34 7.92 -13.02
N PRO A 90 -4.67 7.81 -12.79
CA PRO A 90 -5.40 8.95 -12.27
C PRO A 90 -4.84 9.35 -10.92
N GLU A 91 -4.82 10.67 -10.69
CA GLU A 91 -4.47 11.19 -9.36
C GLU A 91 -5.38 10.58 -8.29
N VAL A 92 -4.79 10.25 -7.15
CA VAL A 92 -5.56 9.69 -6.04
C VAL A 92 -6.30 10.83 -5.36
N GLU A 93 -7.62 10.76 -5.40
CA GLU A 93 -8.48 11.65 -4.62
C GLU A 93 -8.63 11.07 -3.22
N TYR A 94 -8.47 11.91 -2.21
CA TYR A 94 -8.57 11.50 -0.81
C TYR A 94 -9.79 12.13 -0.16
N ASP A 95 -10.59 11.30 0.52
CA ASP A 95 -11.68 11.71 1.40
C ASP A 95 -11.42 11.12 2.78
N ASP A 96 -11.40 11.95 3.82
CA ASP A 96 -10.98 11.58 5.18
C ASP A 96 -9.65 10.78 5.25
N GLY A 97 -8.69 11.14 4.37
CA GLY A 97 -7.38 10.49 4.31
C GLY A 97 -7.38 9.11 3.66
N LEU A 98 -8.51 8.64 3.14
CA LEU A 98 -8.63 7.39 2.37
C LEU A 98 -8.80 7.69 0.88
N PRO A 99 -8.26 6.86 -0.02
CA PRO A 99 -8.53 6.97 -1.44
C PRO A 99 -10.02 6.80 -1.74
N SER A 100 -10.64 7.76 -2.42
CA SER A 100 -12.06 7.75 -2.74
C SER A 100 -12.36 7.29 -4.17
N ASN A 101 -11.37 7.35 -5.08
CA ASN A 101 -11.51 7.01 -6.48
C ASN A 101 -10.92 5.65 -6.88
N PHE A 102 -10.71 4.77 -5.90
CA PHE A 102 -10.24 3.42 -6.14
C PHE A 102 -11.36 2.53 -6.66
N ILE A 103 -11.06 1.73 -7.68
CA ILE A 103 -11.97 0.76 -8.30
C ILE A 103 -11.36 -0.64 -8.23
N PHE A 104 -12.18 -1.67 -8.38
CA PHE A 104 -11.72 -3.04 -8.39
C PHE A 104 -12.26 -3.76 -9.63
N ASP A 105 -11.45 -3.75 -10.68
CA ASP A 105 -11.73 -4.39 -11.97
C ASP A 105 -10.51 -5.21 -12.43
N PRO A 106 -10.44 -6.50 -12.12
CA PRO A 106 -9.28 -7.36 -12.39
C PRO A 106 -9.09 -7.71 -13.88
N GLY A 107 -10.05 -7.38 -14.73
CA GLY A 107 -9.96 -7.64 -16.17
C GLY A 107 -10.03 -9.12 -16.57
N GLY A 108 -9.76 -9.36 -17.85
CA GLY A 108 -9.79 -10.68 -18.50
C GLY A 108 -8.43 -11.13 -19.03
N PRO A 109 -8.40 -12.27 -19.75
CA PRO A 109 -7.19 -12.80 -20.36
C PRO A 109 -6.62 -11.83 -21.41
N ASN A 110 -5.30 -11.82 -21.56
CA ASN A 110 -4.54 -10.98 -22.50
C ASN A 110 -4.59 -9.45 -22.24
N GLN A 111 -5.32 -8.96 -21.26
CA GLN A 111 -5.38 -7.56 -20.90
C GLN A 111 -4.21 -7.15 -20.00
N PHE A 112 -3.96 -5.85 -19.91
CA PHE A 112 -3.01 -5.28 -18.97
C PHE A 112 -3.73 -4.88 -17.69
N SER A 113 -3.29 -5.42 -16.57
CA SER A 113 -3.84 -5.07 -15.25
C SER A 113 -2.85 -4.22 -14.47
N VAL A 114 -3.36 -3.14 -13.90
CA VAL A 114 -2.65 -2.26 -12.98
C VAL A 114 -3.21 -2.50 -11.60
N VAL A 115 -2.38 -3.03 -10.71
CA VAL A 115 -2.74 -3.24 -9.29
C VAL A 115 -2.04 -2.18 -8.47
N ARG A 116 -2.81 -1.39 -7.74
CA ARG A 116 -2.32 -0.38 -6.81
C ARG A 116 -2.93 -0.64 -5.43
N ALA A 117 -2.12 -0.51 -4.40
CA ALA A 117 -2.57 -0.61 -3.02
C ALA A 117 -2.08 0.58 -2.22
N ALA A 118 -2.89 1.03 -1.29
CA ALA A 118 -2.57 2.11 -0.37
C ALA A 118 -2.97 1.75 1.06
N ILE A 119 -2.12 2.12 2.02
CA ILE A 119 -2.40 1.97 3.45
C ILE A 119 -1.95 3.21 4.20
N GLN A 120 -2.73 3.63 5.17
CA GLN A 120 -2.37 4.74 6.05
C GLN A 120 -1.29 4.34 7.06
N HIS A 121 -0.41 5.28 7.34
CA HIS A 121 0.56 5.16 8.41
C HIS A 121 0.49 6.38 9.32
N GLN A 122 0.32 6.15 10.62
CA GLN A 122 0.33 7.21 11.63
C GLN A 122 1.65 7.17 12.39
N PHE A 123 2.33 8.30 12.40
CA PHE A 123 3.52 8.48 13.21
C PHE A 123 3.14 8.95 14.63
N VAL A 124 3.79 8.37 15.63
CA VAL A 124 3.62 8.78 17.04
C VAL A 124 4.48 10.01 17.35
N THR A 125 5.66 10.09 16.73
CA THR A 125 6.57 11.22 16.92
C THR A 125 6.10 12.45 16.12
N PRO A 126 5.78 13.59 16.74
CA PRO A 126 5.23 14.75 16.04
C PRO A 126 6.12 15.30 14.93
N PHE A 127 7.43 15.13 15.05
CA PHE A 127 8.39 15.54 14.03
C PHE A 127 8.26 14.67 12.76
N MET A 128 8.14 13.35 12.92
CA MET A 128 8.00 12.42 11.79
C MET A 128 6.64 12.62 11.11
N ASP A 129 5.59 12.79 11.88
CA ASP A 129 4.25 13.08 11.34
C ASP A 129 4.26 14.34 10.45
N ARG A 130 4.89 15.43 10.89
CA ARG A 130 5.02 16.64 10.08
C ARG A 130 5.85 16.46 8.81
N LEU A 131 6.86 15.60 8.84
CA LEU A 131 7.77 15.40 7.71
C LEU A 131 7.11 14.57 6.59
N PHE A 132 6.28 13.59 6.96
CA PHE A 132 5.69 12.61 6.02
C PHE A 132 4.21 12.83 5.73
N ARG A 133 3.55 13.75 6.42
CA ARG A 133 2.15 14.11 6.18
C ARG A 133 2.00 14.76 4.81
N MET A 134 0.98 14.34 4.04
CA MET A 134 0.69 14.90 2.72
C MET A 134 -0.03 16.26 2.76
N GLY A 135 -0.71 16.57 3.90
CA GLY A 135 -1.45 17.82 4.09
C GLY A 135 -1.80 18.05 5.57
N PRO A 136 -2.45 19.18 5.91
CA PRO A 136 -2.76 19.52 7.31
C PRO A 136 -3.55 18.46 8.05
N ASP A 137 -4.49 17.80 7.37
CA ASP A 137 -5.41 16.80 7.93
C ASP A 137 -5.28 15.43 7.24
N GLN A 138 -4.21 15.21 6.47
CA GLN A 138 -3.98 13.96 5.75
C GLN A 138 -2.84 13.17 6.37
N PRO A 139 -3.07 11.92 6.78
CA PRO A 139 -2.01 11.05 7.31
C PRO A 139 -0.99 10.72 6.23
N ALA A 140 0.16 10.20 6.65
CA ALA A 140 1.12 9.62 5.72
C ALA A 140 0.52 8.37 5.06
N ILE A 141 0.74 8.21 3.77
CA ILE A 141 0.22 7.08 3.00
C ILE A 141 1.40 6.31 2.42
N VAL A 142 1.39 5.01 2.64
CA VAL A 142 2.26 4.07 1.94
C VAL A 142 1.48 3.52 0.77
N ASN A 143 2.04 3.65 -0.43
CA ASN A 143 1.44 3.11 -1.64
C ASN A 143 2.44 2.23 -2.39
N SER A 144 1.89 1.28 -3.14
CA SER A 144 2.63 0.40 -4.03
C SER A 144 1.81 0.13 -5.27
N PHE A 145 2.46 -0.12 -6.39
CA PHE A 145 1.77 -0.50 -7.63
C PHE A 145 2.60 -1.50 -8.44
N CYS A 146 1.90 -2.31 -9.21
CA CYS A 146 2.49 -3.24 -10.16
C CYS A 146 1.63 -3.27 -11.43
N ILE A 147 2.27 -3.45 -12.59
CA ILE A 147 1.62 -3.61 -13.87
C ILE A 147 1.96 -4.99 -14.40
N VAL A 148 0.97 -5.71 -14.87
CA VAL A 148 1.15 -7.04 -15.44
C VAL A 148 0.30 -7.23 -16.67
N LYS A 149 0.73 -8.09 -17.57
CA LYS A 149 -0.10 -8.60 -18.64
C LYS A 149 -0.66 -9.96 -18.23
N ASN A 150 -1.97 -10.08 -18.25
CA ASN A 150 -2.66 -11.31 -17.92
C ASN A 150 -2.36 -12.40 -18.97
N GLU A 151 -2.19 -13.63 -18.49
CA GLU A 151 -1.98 -14.78 -19.39
C GLU A 151 -3.26 -15.12 -20.15
N PRO A 152 -3.15 -15.83 -21.30
CA PRO A 152 -4.31 -16.28 -22.06
C PRO A 152 -4.91 -17.53 -21.42
N TRP A 153 -5.51 -17.41 -20.23
CA TRP A 153 -6.28 -18.50 -19.64
C TRP A 153 -7.63 -18.66 -20.34
N THR A 154 -8.13 -19.87 -20.36
CA THR A 154 -9.43 -20.26 -20.96
C THR A 154 -10.36 -20.81 -19.90
#